data_b8d1336adcee5559474ff8faaf7790bb
#
_entry.id   b8d1336adcee5559474ff8faaf7790bb
#
_cell.length_a   1.000
_cell.length_b   1.000
_cell.length_c   1.000
_cell.angle_alpha   90.00
_cell.angle_beta   90.00
_cell.angle_gamma   90.00
#
_symmetry.space_group_name_H-M   'P 1'
#
loop_
_entity.id
_entity.type
_entity.pdbx_description
1 polymer ?
#
loop_
_entity_poly.entity_id
_entity_poly.type
_entity_poly.pdbx_seq_one_letter_code
_entity_poly.pdbx_strand_id
1 'polypeptide(L)'
;IVKPRRHVVHVWELNDAEAAELGPLLQQVTRVLAALVEPEQVYVTLWSHMHAVPGHIHFVVQPVTAARMEEYDGLHGLRLQLAMFERRDAMPADEVNAIAARVRAHLAAG
;
A
#
# COMPACT_ATOMS: atom_id res chain seq x y z
N ILE A 1 -1.92 -0.07 3.80
CA ILE A 1 -2.11 1.40 3.82
C ILE A 1 -1.30 2.00 4.94
N VAL A 2 -0.55 3.05 4.62
CA VAL A 2 0.22 3.87 5.57
C VAL A 2 -0.42 5.25 5.61
N LYS A 3 -0.73 5.75 6.79
CA LYS A 3 -1.37 7.05 6.99
C LYS A 3 -0.98 7.65 8.34
N PRO A 4 -0.97 8.99 8.48
CA PRO A 4 -0.76 9.62 9.79
C PRO A 4 -1.97 9.36 10.70
N ARG A 5 -1.74 9.36 12.02
CA ARG A 5 -2.82 9.25 13.01
C ARG A 5 -3.63 10.53 13.10
N ARG A 6 -2.96 11.67 13.02
CA ARG A 6 -3.60 12.97 13.00
C ARG A 6 -4.32 13.16 11.66
N HIS A 7 -5.49 13.76 11.65
CA HIS A 7 -6.21 14.04 10.41
C HIS A 7 -5.43 15.06 9.57
N VAL A 8 -4.96 14.62 8.40
CA VAL A 8 -4.16 15.39 7.46
C VAL A 8 -4.72 15.18 6.06
N VAL A 9 -4.93 16.25 5.32
CA VAL A 9 -5.50 16.21 3.97
C VAL A 9 -4.42 16.29 2.90
N HIS A 10 -3.39 17.08 3.14
CA HIS A 10 -2.30 17.31 2.19
C HIS A 10 -0.94 16.93 2.76
N VAL A 11 -0.05 16.44 1.91
CA VAL A 11 1.31 16.05 2.32
C VAL A 11 2.06 17.23 2.97
N TRP A 12 1.89 18.45 2.46
CA TRP A 12 2.57 19.63 3.03
C TRP A 12 2.09 20.01 4.44
N GLU A 13 1.01 19.42 4.92
CA GLU A 13 0.50 19.64 6.28
C GLU A 13 1.12 18.70 7.31
N LEU A 14 1.91 17.70 6.87
CA LEU A 14 2.65 16.84 7.78
C LEU A 14 3.60 17.67 8.64
N ASN A 15 3.66 17.40 9.95
CA ASN A 15 4.68 18.01 10.80
C ASN A 15 6.04 17.32 10.60
N ASP A 16 7.09 17.89 11.17
CA ASP A 16 8.45 17.40 10.97
C ASP A 16 8.64 15.95 11.46
N ALA A 17 8.00 15.57 12.55
CA ALA A 17 8.07 14.22 13.09
C ALA A 17 7.37 13.22 12.16
N GLU A 18 6.19 13.55 11.67
CA GLU A 18 5.44 12.73 10.71
C GLU A 18 6.22 12.58 9.41
N ALA A 19 6.77 13.67 8.90
CA ALA A 19 7.57 13.65 7.67
C ALA A 19 8.85 12.81 7.83
N ALA A 20 9.52 12.91 8.96
CA ALA A 20 10.74 12.13 9.25
C ALA A 20 10.46 10.63 9.37
N GLU A 21 9.29 10.25 9.85
CA GLU A 21 8.90 8.84 10.05
C GLU A 21 8.46 8.18 8.74
N LEU A 22 7.90 8.93 7.80
CA LEU A 22 7.24 8.40 6.61
C LEU A 22 8.16 7.53 5.73
N GLY A 23 9.34 8.03 5.38
CA GLY A 23 10.28 7.31 4.52
C GLY A 23 10.74 5.99 5.13
N PRO A 24 11.26 5.98 6.36
CA PRO A 24 11.64 4.75 7.06
C PRO A 24 10.49 3.75 7.20
N LEU A 25 9.29 4.21 7.48
CA LEU A 25 8.12 3.34 7.61
C LEU A 25 7.74 2.70 6.27
N LEU A 26 7.71 3.47 5.18
CA LEU A 26 7.46 2.94 3.84
C LEU A 26 8.51 1.89 3.46
N GLN A 27 9.78 2.16 3.74
CA GLN A 27 10.85 1.20 3.49
C GLN A 27 10.64 -0.09 4.27
N GLN A 28 10.32 0.01 5.56
CA GLN A 28 10.09 -1.15 6.42
C GLN A 28 8.90 -1.98 5.94
N VAL A 29 7.78 -1.34 5.63
CA VAL A 29 6.57 -2.03 5.15
C VAL A 29 6.84 -2.73 3.82
N THR A 30 7.51 -2.07 2.88
CA THR A 30 7.83 -2.68 1.58
C THR A 30 8.79 -3.86 1.70
N ARG A 31 9.78 -3.80 2.60
CA ARG A 31 10.68 -4.93 2.91
C ARG A 31 9.90 -6.14 3.44
N VAL A 32 8.97 -5.91 4.36
CA VAL A 32 8.15 -6.99 4.92
C VAL A 32 7.28 -7.63 3.83
N LEU A 33 6.65 -6.82 3.00
CA LEU A 33 5.85 -7.34 1.88
C LEU A 33 6.71 -8.11 0.88
N ALA A 34 7.90 -7.62 0.57
CA ALA A 34 8.83 -8.33 -0.31
C ALA A 34 9.21 -9.71 0.24
N ALA A 35 9.46 -9.81 1.53
CA ALA A 35 9.78 -11.08 2.18
C ALA A 35 8.60 -12.06 2.24
N LEU A 36 7.37 -11.55 2.36
CA LEU A 36 6.18 -12.39 2.55
C LEU A 36 5.56 -12.89 1.25
N VAL A 37 5.60 -12.10 0.18
CA VAL A 37 4.88 -12.42 -1.06
C VAL A 37 5.77 -12.49 -2.30
N GLU A 38 7.05 -12.22 -2.15
CA GLU A 38 8.02 -12.28 -3.26
C GLU A 38 7.51 -11.57 -4.52
N PRO A 39 7.16 -10.27 -4.41
CA PRO A 39 6.54 -9.55 -5.52
C PRO A 39 7.55 -9.22 -6.62
N GLU A 40 7.07 -9.05 -7.83
CA GLU A 40 7.85 -8.46 -8.92
C GLU A 40 8.07 -6.97 -8.68
N GLN A 41 7.05 -6.29 -8.14
CA GLN A 41 7.08 -4.87 -7.83
C GLN A 41 6.19 -4.56 -6.62
N VAL A 42 6.57 -3.56 -5.86
CA VAL A 42 5.70 -2.94 -4.85
C VAL A 42 5.43 -1.51 -5.28
N TYR A 43 4.18 -1.20 -5.56
CA TYR A 43 3.76 0.16 -5.89
C TYR A 43 3.39 0.92 -4.63
N VAL A 44 3.85 2.17 -4.55
CA VAL A 44 3.45 3.09 -3.48
C VAL A 44 2.75 4.27 -4.13
N THR A 45 1.48 4.46 -3.82
CA THR A 45 0.65 5.48 -4.48
C THR A 45 -0.11 6.32 -3.45
N LEU A 46 -0.33 7.58 -3.81
CA LEU A 46 -1.15 8.51 -3.06
C LEU A 46 -2.15 9.18 -4.01
N TRP A 47 -3.40 8.72 -3.96
CA TRP A 47 -4.48 9.22 -4.80
C TRP A 47 -5.62 9.87 -4.00
N SER A 48 -5.40 10.15 -2.70
CA SER A 48 -6.40 10.82 -1.88
C SER A 48 -6.66 12.25 -2.38
N HIS A 49 -7.91 12.69 -2.24
CA HIS A 49 -8.34 14.01 -2.67
C HIS A 49 -9.14 14.66 -1.56
N MET A 50 -8.92 15.93 -1.29
CA MET A 50 -9.52 16.64 -0.15
C MET A 50 -11.05 16.60 -0.10
N HIS A 51 -11.70 16.51 -1.25
CA HIS A 51 -13.16 16.45 -1.36
C HIS A 51 -13.72 15.04 -1.51
N ALA A 52 -12.84 14.01 -1.52
CA ALA A 52 -13.23 12.62 -1.57
C ALA A 52 -13.50 12.06 -0.16
N VAL A 53 -14.03 10.86 -0.09
CA VAL A 53 -14.26 10.15 1.17
C VAL A 53 -13.45 8.83 1.14
N PRO A 54 -12.46 8.70 2.01
CA PRO A 54 -11.97 9.69 2.99
C PRO A 54 -11.07 10.75 2.33
N GLY A 55 -11.15 11.99 2.81
CA GLY A 55 -10.24 13.06 2.40
C GLY A 55 -8.87 13.01 3.08
N HIS A 56 -8.73 12.18 4.11
CA HIS A 56 -7.48 11.95 4.84
C HIS A 56 -6.44 11.27 3.94
N ILE A 57 -5.22 11.79 3.93
CA ILE A 57 -4.17 11.20 3.10
C ILE A 57 -3.85 9.76 3.52
N HIS A 58 -3.63 8.92 2.55
CA HIS A 58 -3.24 7.53 2.76
C HIS A 58 -2.37 7.03 1.60
N PHE A 59 -1.25 6.44 1.96
CA PHE A 59 -0.36 5.81 0.99
C PHE A 59 -0.74 4.34 0.85
N VAL A 60 -1.07 3.93 -0.36
CA VAL A 60 -1.34 2.52 -0.65
C VAL A 60 -0.04 1.86 -1.03
N VAL A 61 0.31 0.79 -0.33
CA VAL A 61 1.50 -0.01 -0.57
C VAL A 61 1.04 -1.36 -1.11
N GLN A 62 1.19 -1.57 -2.41
CA GLN A 62 0.62 -2.71 -3.10
C GLN A 62 1.70 -3.59 -3.73
N PRO A 63 1.92 -4.81 -3.19
CA PRO A 63 2.77 -5.80 -3.83
C PRO A 63 2.04 -6.43 -5.02
N VAL A 64 2.74 -6.63 -6.12
CA VAL A 64 2.22 -7.29 -7.31
C VAL A 64 3.18 -8.40 -7.72
N THR A 65 2.70 -9.64 -7.72
CA THR A 65 3.47 -10.81 -8.14
C THR A 65 3.50 -10.95 -9.66
N ALA A 66 4.46 -11.70 -10.18
CA ALA A 66 4.51 -12.02 -11.61
C ALA A 66 3.23 -12.71 -12.10
N ALA A 67 2.71 -13.65 -11.30
CA ALA A 67 1.45 -14.33 -11.59
C ALA A 67 0.27 -13.36 -11.69
N ARG A 68 0.23 -12.37 -10.80
CA ARG A 68 -0.82 -11.33 -10.83
C ARG A 68 -0.71 -10.46 -12.08
N MET A 69 0.50 -10.12 -12.50
CA MET A 69 0.71 -9.37 -13.74
C MET A 69 0.23 -10.15 -14.96
N GLU A 70 0.47 -11.45 -15.01
CA GLU A 70 0.01 -12.31 -16.10
C GLU A 70 -1.52 -12.32 -16.23
N GLU A 71 -2.25 -12.30 -15.12
CA GLU A 71 -3.71 -12.19 -15.12
C GLU A 71 -4.22 -10.91 -15.78
N TYR A 72 -3.35 -9.90 -15.90
CA TYR A 72 -3.64 -8.61 -16.52
C TYR A 72 -2.80 -8.38 -17.79
N ASP A 73 -2.56 -9.44 -18.56
CA ASP A 73 -1.90 -9.38 -19.87
C ASP A 73 -0.49 -8.75 -19.81
N GLY A 74 0.23 -8.90 -18.70
CA GLY A 74 1.56 -8.35 -18.52
C GLY A 74 1.59 -6.83 -18.33
N LEU A 75 0.46 -6.19 -18.07
CA LEU A 75 0.41 -4.76 -17.76
C LEU A 75 1.22 -4.44 -16.53
N HIS A 76 1.79 -3.25 -16.48
CA HIS A 76 2.54 -2.74 -15.34
C HIS A 76 2.29 -1.25 -15.12
N GLY A 77 2.75 -0.71 -13.99
CA GLY A 77 2.62 0.72 -13.67
C GLY A 77 1.18 1.18 -13.62
N LEU A 78 0.92 2.38 -14.14
CA LEU A 78 -0.40 2.99 -14.11
C LEU A 78 -1.47 2.15 -14.81
N ARG A 79 -1.15 1.52 -15.94
CA ARG A 79 -2.10 0.69 -16.67
C ARG A 79 -2.58 -0.49 -15.87
N LEU A 80 -1.67 -1.16 -15.15
CA LEU A 80 -2.02 -2.25 -14.25
C LEU A 80 -2.92 -1.75 -13.11
N GLN A 81 -2.57 -0.62 -12.50
CA GLN A 81 -3.37 -0.04 -11.40
C GLN A 81 -4.80 0.26 -11.84
N LEU A 82 -4.97 0.88 -13.00
CA LEU A 82 -6.30 1.18 -13.55
C LEU A 82 -7.08 -0.10 -13.84
N ALA A 83 -6.46 -1.09 -14.48
CA ALA A 83 -7.11 -2.37 -14.80
C ALA A 83 -7.55 -3.12 -13.54
N MET A 84 -6.72 -3.16 -12.51
CA MET A 84 -7.04 -3.79 -11.22
C MET A 84 -8.19 -3.06 -10.53
N PHE A 85 -8.19 -1.73 -10.57
CA PHE A 85 -9.24 -0.91 -9.99
C PHE A 85 -10.59 -1.11 -10.70
N GLU A 86 -10.60 -1.21 -12.02
CA GLU A 86 -11.80 -1.46 -12.82
C GLU A 86 -12.42 -2.84 -12.54
N ARG A 87 -11.61 -3.86 -12.34
CA ARG A 87 -12.08 -5.22 -12.01
C ARG A 87 -12.74 -5.30 -10.65
N ARG A 88 -12.32 -4.48 -9.70
CA ARG A 88 -12.83 -4.45 -8.31
C ARG A 88 -12.80 -5.83 -7.62
N ASP A 89 -11.80 -6.65 -7.96
CA ASP A 89 -11.61 -7.95 -7.31
C ASP A 89 -11.18 -7.75 -5.86
N ALA A 90 -12.08 -8.04 -4.94
CA ALA A 90 -11.78 -7.97 -3.52
C ALA A 90 -11.25 -9.31 -3.02
N MET A 91 -10.17 -9.27 -2.26
CA MET A 91 -9.65 -10.44 -1.56
C MET A 91 -10.62 -10.83 -0.42
N PRO A 92 -10.87 -12.13 -0.18
CA PRO A 92 -11.68 -12.56 0.97
C PRO A 92 -11.12 -12.03 2.30
N ALA A 93 -12.03 -11.65 3.21
CA ALA A 93 -11.65 -11.00 4.47
C ALA A 93 -10.71 -11.85 5.35
N ASP A 94 -10.87 -13.15 5.35
CA ASP A 94 -10.01 -14.08 6.10
C ASP A 94 -8.58 -14.10 5.54
N GLU A 95 -8.41 -14.05 4.23
CA GLU A 95 -7.09 -13.93 3.61
C GLU A 95 -6.42 -12.59 3.93
N VAL A 96 -7.18 -11.48 3.88
CA VAL A 96 -6.68 -10.16 4.28
C VAL A 96 -6.21 -10.18 5.72
N ASN A 97 -7.00 -10.76 6.63
CA ASN A 97 -6.67 -10.86 8.04
C ASN A 97 -5.42 -11.72 8.28
N ALA A 98 -5.28 -12.82 7.55
CA ALA A 98 -4.12 -13.71 7.67
C ALA A 98 -2.83 -12.99 7.22
N ILE A 99 -2.87 -12.28 6.08
CA ILE A 99 -1.72 -11.50 5.60
C ILE A 99 -1.39 -10.37 6.59
N ALA A 100 -2.39 -9.65 7.08
CA ALA A 100 -2.20 -8.58 8.05
C ALA A 100 -1.55 -9.08 9.34
N ALA A 101 -1.93 -10.27 9.82
CA ALA A 101 -1.31 -10.89 11.00
C ALA A 101 0.18 -11.21 10.75
N ARG A 102 0.51 -11.75 9.58
CA ARG A 102 1.89 -12.03 9.19
C ARG A 102 2.73 -10.76 9.09
N VAL A 103 2.19 -9.71 8.51
CA VAL A 103 2.86 -8.40 8.42
C VAL A 103 3.15 -7.85 9.81
N ARG A 104 2.15 -7.86 10.71
CA ARG A 104 2.33 -7.41 12.09
C ARG A 104 3.42 -8.18 12.83
N ALA A 105 3.45 -9.50 12.66
CA ALA A 105 4.46 -10.35 13.28
C ALA A 105 5.88 -9.99 12.80
N HIS A 106 6.05 -9.74 11.51
CA HIS A 106 7.34 -9.32 10.94
C HIS A 106 7.77 -7.93 11.42
N LEU A 107 6.84 -6.98 11.48
CA LEU A 107 7.12 -5.64 11.98
C LEU A 107 7.51 -5.65 13.47
N ALA A 108 6.89 -6.52 14.26
CA ALA A 108 7.20 -6.66 15.67
C ALA A 108 8.56 -7.36 15.93
N ALA A 109 8.99 -8.24 15.04
CA ALA A 109 10.25 -8.97 15.15
C ALA A 109 11.47 -8.16 14.69
N GLY A 110 11.25 -7.18 13.85
CA GLY A 110 12.29 -6.36 13.24
C GLY A 110 12.52 -5.05 13.88
#